data_0ba724256458308268d40574847d7b72
#
_entry.id   0ba724256458308268d40574847d7b72
#
_cell.length_a   1.000
_cell.length_b   1.000
_cell.length_c   1.000
_cell.angle_alpha   90.00
_cell.angle_beta   90.00
_cell.angle_gamma   90.00
#
_symmetry.space_group_name_H-M   'P 1'
#
loop_
_entity.id
_entity.type
_entity.pdbx_description
1 polymer ?
#
loop_
_entity_poly.entity_id
_entity_poly.type
_entity_poly.pdbx_seq_one_letter_code
_entity_poly.pdbx_strand_id
1 'polypeptide(L)'
;MSYDPAQRAPLEPAGRLHSVNMLLARNWWALALRGAAAILLGILALMMPGVTVATLALTFAAYLLLDGVFAILAGIRASRHHERSLPFILEGVVSLIAGIIAALWPAASLFALVFLIAAWSVITGFAEVMGAWRMDRTHGKWAWGVAGVLSILFGLSMWVLPALGLLALAWGVAAYLIAFGMLALVTAFRLRRCHRENSGSGGGMATAA
;
A
#
# COMPACT_ATOMS: atom_id res chain seq x y z
N MET A 1 44.56 -20.11 -30.10
CA MET A 1 43.46 -19.97 -29.13
C MET A 1 42.51 -18.96 -29.72
N SER A 2 41.53 -19.43 -30.51
CA SER A 2 40.54 -18.57 -31.16
C SER A 2 39.44 -18.23 -30.15
N TYR A 3 39.31 -16.95 -29.89
CA TYR A 3 38.30 -16.38 -28.98
C TYR A 3 36.96 -16.39 -29.72
N ASP A 4 36.00 -17.20 -29.24
CA ASP A 4 34.63 -17.25 -29.77
C ASP A 4 33.75 -16.25 -29.00
N PRO A 5 33.36 -15.12 -29.62
CA PRO A 5 32.50 -14.10 -28.99
C PRO A 5 31.04 -14.54 -28.82
N ALA A 6 30.64 -15.69 -29.41
CA ALA A 6 29.26 -16.18 -29.33
C ALA A 6 28.88 -16.79 -27.95
N GLN A 7 29.87 -17.06 -27.05
CA GLN A 7 29.60 -17.64 -25.74
C GLN A 7 29.16 -16.62 -24.64
N ARG A 8 29.11 -15.33 -24.94
CA ARG A 8 28.52 -14.32 -24.04
C ARG A 8 27.23 -13.78 -24.64
N ALA A 9 26.26 -14.64 -24.91
CA ALA A 9 24.89 -14.17 -25.02
C ALA A 9 24.52 -13.61 -23.64
N PRO A 10 24.18 -12.32 -23.52
CA PRO A 10 23.63 -11.80 -22.26
C PRO A 10 22.39 -12.64 -21.97
N LEU A 11 22.30 -13.22 -20.76
CA LEU A 11 21.10 -13.92 -20.32
C LEU A 11 19.95 -12.93 -20.48
N GLU A 12 19.18 -13.11 -21.53
CA GLU A 12 18.10 -12.20 -21.92
C GLU A 12 17.17 -11.99 -20.72
N PRO A 13 16.74 -10.74 -20.47
CA PRO A 13 15.77 -10.43 -19.42
C PRO A 13 14.47 -11.24 -19.57
N ALA A 14 14.16 -11.71 -20.77
CA ALA A 14 13.03 -12.60 -21.06
C ALA A 14 13.08 -13.93 -20.31
N GLY A 15 14.25 -14.52 -20.09
CA GLY A 15 14.40 -15.78 -19.34
C GLY A 15 14.13 -15.62 -17.84
N ARG A 16 14.46 -14.48 -17.26
CA ARG A 16 14.14 -14.19 -15.84
C ARG A 16 12.65 -13.91 -15.62
N LEU A 17 12.01 -13.21 -16.55
CA LEU A 17 10.56 -12.96 -16.47
C LEU A 17 9.77 -14.27 -16.65
N HIS A 18 10.23 -15.20 -17.47
CA HIS A 18 9.60 -16.52 -17.61
C HIS A 18 9.70 -17.36 -16.33
N SER A 19 10.85 -17.38 -15.66
CA SER A 19 11.04 -18.15 -14.43
C SER A 19 10.22 -17.58 -13.25
N VAL A 20 10.13 -16.25 -13.14
CA VAL A 20 9.31 -15.59 -12.11
C VAL A 20 7.82 -15.85 -12.37
N ASN A 21 7.38 -15.81 -13.62
CA ASN A 21 5.99 -16.10 -13.99
C ASN A 21 5.60 -17.57 -13.73
N MET A 22 6.52 -18.52 -13.90
CA MET A 22 6.26 -19.93 -13.58
C MET A 22 6.12 -20.17 -12.07
N LEU A 23 6.91 -19.51 -11.22
CA LEU A 23 6.81 -19.62 -9.78
C LEU A 23 5.51 -19.01 -9.25
N LEU A 24 5.06 -17.88 -9.84
CA LEU A 24 3.79 -17.25 -9.52
C LEU A 24 2.58 -18.06 -10.01
N ALA A 25 2.67 -18.69 -11.19
CA ALA A 25 1.62 -19.53 -11.75
C ALA A 25 1.36 -20.80 -10.92
N ARG A 26 2.35 -21.30 -10.19
CA ARG A 26 2.21 -22.47 -9.31
C ARG A 26 1.40 -22.14 -8.05
N ASN A 27 1.36 -20.87 -7.61
CA ASN A 27 0.70 -20.44 -6.40
C ASN A 27 -0.57 -19.60 -6.65
N TRP A 28 -1.22 -19.76 -7.82
CA TRP A 28 -2.43 -19.00 -8.17
C TRP A 28 -3.54 -19.11 -7.11
N TRP A 29 -3.66 -20.27 -6.45
CA TRP A 29 -4.67 -20.52 -5.41
C TRP A 29 -4.42 -19.67 -4.16
N ALA A 30 -3.14 -19.45 -3.76
CA ALA A 30 -2.80 -18.60 -2.63
C ALA A 30 -3.18 -17.13 -2.90
N LEU A 31 -2.97 -16.65 -4.14
CA LEU A 31 -3.41 -15.34 -4.55
C LEU A 31 -4.94 -15.22 -4.59
N ALA A 32 -5.64 -16.26 -5.05
CA ALA A 32 -7.09 -16.31 -5.04
C ALA A 32 -7.64 -16.31 -3.61
N LEU A 33 -7.06 -17.11 -2.71
CA LEU A 33 -7.44 -17.15 -1.30
C LEU A 33 -7.23 -15.79 -0.62
N ARG A 34 -6.08 -15.15 -0.88
CA ARG A 34 -5.79 -13.80 -0.38
C ARG A 34 -6.79 -12.77 -0.89
N GLY A 35 -7.15 -12.84 -2.18
CA GLY A 35 -8.16 -11.97 -2.78
C GLY A 35 -9.55 -12.16 -2.18
N ALA A 36 -9.98 -13.41 -1.99
CA ALA A 36 -11.25 -13.75 -1.36
C ALA A 36 -11.29 -13.28 0.11
N ALA A 37 -10.22 -13.55 0.88
CA ALA A 37 -10.10 -13.09 2.25
C ALA A 37 -10.14 -11.55 2.36
N ALA A 38 -9.46 -10.83 1.44
CA ALA A 38 -9.49 -9.38 1.41
C ALA A 38 -10.90 -8.82 1.15
N ILE A 39 -11.66 -9.43 0.23
CA ILE A 39 -13.05 -9.03 -0.03
C ILE A 39 -13.94 -9.29 1.19
N LEU A 40 -13.82 -10.45 1.81
CA LEU A 40 -14.58 -10.79 3.03
C LEU A 40 -14.29 -9.80 4.16
N LEU A 41 -13.01 -9.50 4.40
CA LEU A 41 -12.61 -8.51 5.40
C LEU A 41 -13.10 -7.10 5.03
N GLY A 42 -13.08 -6.73 3.76
CA GLY A 42 -13.60 -5.45 3.29
C GLY A 42 -15.11 -5.31 3.51
N ILE A 43 -15.89 -6.36 3.25
CA ILE A 43 -17.34 -6.39 3.52
C ILE A 43 -17.58 -6.30 5.04
N LEU A 44 -16.83 -7.06 5.84
CA LEU A 44 -16.94 -7.01 7.29
C LEU A 44 -16.60 -5.61 7.85
N ALA A 45 -15.59 -4.96 7.28
CA ALA A 45 -15.21 -3.59 7.65
C ALA A 45 -16.31 -2.57 7.33
N LEU A 46 -17.07 -2.75 6.25
CA LEU A 46 -18.25 -1.92 5.94
C LEU A 46 -19.38 -2.12 6.93
N MET A 47 -19.60 -3.37 7.36
CA MET A 47 -20.70 -3.71 8.27
C MET A 47 -20.41 -3.29 9.73
N MET A 48 -19.12 -3.30 10.11
CA MET A 48 -18.70 -3.04 11.50
C MET A 48 -17.61 -1.95 11.55
N PRO A 49 -17.94 -0.68 11.22
CA PRO A 49 -16.94 0.38 11.14
C PRO A 49 -16.25 0.66 12.50
N GLY A 50 -16.95 0.49 13.61
CA GLY A 50 -16.34 0.64 14.94
C GLY A 50 -15.23 -0.37 15.23
N VAL A 51 -15.41 -1.63 14.85
CA VAL A 51 -14.37 -2.67 14.98
C VAL A 51 -13.19 -2.36 14.06
N THR A 52 -13.46 -1.90 12.85
CA THR A 52 -12.42 -1.51 11.88
C THR A 52 -11.58 -0.37 12.44
N VAL A 53 -12.20 0.67 12.99
CA VAL A 53 -11.49 1.81 13.61
C VAL A 53 -10.66 1.35 14.80
N ALA A 54 -11.19 0.48 15.68
CA ALA A 54 -10.45 -0.07 16.81
C ALA A 54 -9.24 -0.89 16.37
N THR A 55 -9.41 -1.72 15.34
CA THR A 55 -8.31 -2.52 14.76
C THR A 55 -7.24 -1.62 14.14
N LEU A 56 -7.63 -0.56 13.46
CA LEU A 56 -6.69 0.43 12.92
C LEU A 56 -5.89 1.11 14.04
N ALA A 57 -6.53 1.49 15.15
CA ALA A 57 -5.84 2.09 16.29
C ALA A 57 -4.75 1.16 16.85
N LEU A 58 -5.09 -0.10 17.10
CA LEU A 58 -4.15 -1.09 17.62
C LEU A 58 -3.01 -1.38 16.63
N THR A 59 -3.35 -1.50 15.35
CA THR A 59 -2.35 -1.72 14.29
C THR A 59 -1.39 -0.53 14.19
N PHE A 60 -1.92 0.70 14.27
CA PHE A 60 -1.11 1.91 14.25
C PHE A 60 -0.20 2.02 15.47
N ALA A 61 -0.71 1.70 16.67
CA ALA A 61 0.11 1.66 17.88
C ALA A 61 1.24 0.63 17.77
N ALA A 62 0.92 -0.59 17.31
CA ALA A 62 1.91 -1.64 17.10
C ALA A 62 2.96 -1.23 16.05
N TYR A 63 2.54 -0.61 14.96
CA TYR A 63 3.44 -0.08 13.95
C TYR A 63 4.43 0.94 14.54
N LEU A 64 3.94 1.95 15.28
CA LEU A 64 4.79 2.96 15.89
C LEU A 64 5.78 2.37 16.91
N LEU A 65 5.37 1.37 17.69
CA LEU A 65 6.26 0.69 18.63
C LEU A 65 7.38 -0.06 17.90
N LEU A 66 7.04 -0.81 16.86
CA LEU A 66 8.02 -1.53 16.05
C LEU A 66 8.96 -0.57 15.32
N ASP A 67 8.42 0.47 14.69
CA ASP A 67 9.18 1.51 14.01
C ASP A 67 10.17 2.18 14.96
N GLY A 68 9.72 2.57 16.15
CA GLY A 68 10.56 3.17 17.19
C GLY A 68 11.72 2.25 17.60
N VAL A 69 11.46 0.97 17.81
CA VAL A 69 12.52 -0.01 18.13
C VAL A 69 13.51 -0.15 16.98
N PHE A 70 13.02 -0.31 15.74
CA PHE A 70 13.89 -0.45 14.58
C PHE A 70 14.71 0.81 14.30
N ALA A 71 14.12 2.00 14.45
CA ALA A 71 14.82 3.27 14.26
C ALA A 71 15.94 3.45 15.31
N ILE A 72 15.69 3.12 16.58
CA ILE A 72 16.73 3.15 17.62
C ILE A 72 17.85 2.15 17.29
N LEU A 73 17.53 0.92 16.91
CA LEU A 73 18.51 -0.08 16.52
C LEU A 73 19.34 0.36 15.31
N ALA A 74 18.69 0.99 14.31
CA ALA A 74 19.37 1.57 13.15
C ALA A 74 20.31 2.72 13.57
N GLY A 75 19.86 3.61 14.46
CA GLY A 75 20.68 4.68 15.00
C GLY A 75 21.91 4.19 15.77
N ILE A 76 21.77 3.15 16.58
CA ILE A 76 22.88 2.51 17.30
C ILE A 76 23.89 1.91 16.31
N ARG A 77 23.42 1.27 15.24
CA ARG A 77 24.30 0.72 14.20
C ARG A 77 25.03 1.83 13.43
N ALA A 78 24.33 2.89 13.02
CA ALA A 78 24.92 4.04 12.34
C ALA A 78 25.99 4.73 13.19
N SER A 79 25.78 4.83 14.50
CA SER A 79 26.77 5.37 15.45
C SER A 79 28.09 4.60 15.44
N ARG A 80 28.05 3.27 15.25
CA ARG A 80 29.26 2.42 15.17
C ARG A 80 30.07 2.63 13.88
N HIS A 81 29.45 3.17 12.83
CA HIS A 81 30.07 3.45 11.54
C HIS A 81 30.43 4.94 11.35
N HIS A 82 30.44 5.75 12.43
CA HIS A 82 30.71 7.20 12.39
C HIS A 82 29.75 8.00 11.48
N GLU A 83 28.58 7.46 11.21
CA GLU A 83 27.53 8.14 10.46
C GLU A 83 26.63 8.97 11.39
N ARG A 84 25.80 9.88 10.81
CA ARG A 84 24.86 10.70 11.57
C ARG A 84 23.74 9.85 12.17
N SER A 85 23.94 9.36 13.40
CA SER A 85 22.99 8.49 14.12
C SER A 85 21.85 9.25 14.81
N LEU A 86 22.08 10.54 15.11
CA LEU A 86 21.16 11.35 15.92
C LEU A 86 19.73 11.43 15.34
N PRO A 87 19.50 11.63 14.02
CA PRO A 87 18.15 11.66 13.48
C PRO A 87 17.38 10.35 13.73
N PHE A 88 18.01 9.21 13.52
CA PHE A 88 17.37 7.89 13.71
C PHE A 88 17.03 7.61 15.17
N ILE A 89 17.87 8.03 16.11
CA ILE A 89 17.61 7.86 17.54
C ILE A 89 16.47 8.78 17.97
N LEU A 90 16.44 10.03 17.52
CA LEU A 90 15.36 10.96 17.82
C LEU A 90 14.03 10.48 17.25
N GLU A 91 14.02 10.06 15.99
CA GLU A 91 12.84 9.46 15.33
C GLU A 91 12.34 8.26 16.12
N GLY A 92 13.23 7.32 16.47
CA GLY A 92 12.87 6.12 17.20
C GLY A 92 12.32 6.41 18.59
N VAL A 93 12.87 7.38 19.33
CA VAL A 93 12.34 7.79 20.64
C VAL A 93 10.95 8.42 20.50
N VAL A 94 10.76 9.30 19.52
CA VAL A 94 9.46 9.94 19.25
C VAL A 94 8.43 8.90 18.86
N SER A 95 8.76 7.97 17.93
CA SER A 95 7.87 6.89 17.52
C SER A 95 7.51 5.96 18.68
N LEU A 96 8.46 5.65 19.57
CA LEU A 96 8.20 4.80 20.72
C LEU A 96 7.25 5.47 21.72
N ILE A 97 7.48 6.74 22.04
CA ILE A 97 6.59 7.52 22.92
C ILE A 97 5.20 7.63 22.31
N ALA A 98 5.12 7.96 21.01
CA ALA A 98 3.86 8.06 20.29
C ALA A 98 3.12 6.70 20.27
N GLY A 99 3.85 5.59 20.08
CA GLY A 99 3.30 4.23 20.10
C GLY A 99 2.74 3.83 21.47
N ILE A 100 3.43 4.20 22.55
CA ILE A 100 2.93 3.95 23.92
C ILE A 100 1.66 4.78 24.17
N ILE A 101 1.65 6.05 23.80
CA ILE A 101 0.46 6.91 23.91
C ILE A 101 -0.69 6.35 23.09
N ALA A 102 -0.42 5.90 21.87
CA ALA A 102 -1.42 5.31 21.00
C ALA A 102 -2.01 4.01 21.56
N ALA A 103 -1.21 3.21 22.26
CA ALA A 103 -1.66 1.98 22.90
C ALA A 103 -2.51 2.26 24.16
N LEU A 104 -2.13 3.27 24.93
CA LEU A 104 -2.84 3.64 26.18
C LEU A 104 -4.13 4.43 25.93
N TRP A 105 -4.14 5.28 24.90
CA TRP A 105 -5.29 6.12 24.52
C TRP A 105 -5.61 6.01 23.01
N PRO A 106 -6.13 4.85 22.58
CA PRO A 106 -6.37 4.60 21.16
C PRO A 106 -7.35 5.62 20.52
N ALA A 107 -8.35 6.09 21.27
CA ALA A 107 -9.27 7.10 20.77
C ALA A 107 -8.58 8.44 20.47
N ALA A 108 -7.72 8.91 21.37
CA ALA A 108 -6.98 10.16 21.18
C ALA A 108 -6.05 10.07 19.95
N SER A 109 -5.38 8.92 19.76
CA SER A 109 -4.50 8.69 18.62
C SER A 109 -5.25 8.70 17.30
N LEU A 110 -6.45 8.10 17.27
CA LEU A 110 -7.31 8.11 16.09
C LEU A 110 -7.77 9.54 15.74
N PHE A 111 -8.16 10.34 16.72
CA PHE A 111 -8.49 11.74 16.49
C PHE A 111 -7.29 12.54 15.99
N ALA A 112 -6.11 12.34 16.58
CA ALA A 112 -4.89 12.97 16.10
C ALA A 112 -4.59 12.60 14.64
N LEU A 113 -4.79 11.34 14.26
CA LEU A 113 -4.63 10.85 12.89
C LEU A 113 -5.64 11.48 11.93
N VAL A 114 -6.91 11.60 12.34
CA VAL A 114 -7.95 12.29 11.57
C VAL A 114 -7.59 13.76 11.36
N PHE A 115 -7.13 14.47 12.38
CA PHE A 115 -6.70 15.85 12.24
C PHE A 115 -5.48 16.02 11.36
N LEU A 116 -4.53 15.09 11.43
CA LEU A 116 -3.36 15.07 10.53
C LEU A 116 -3.77 14.87 9.08
N ILE A 117 -4.66 13.92 8.80
CA ILE A 117 -5.20 13.67 7.47
C ILE A 117 -6.01 14.89 6.98
N ALA A 118 -6.81 15.49 7.83
CA ALA A 118 -7.57 16.70 7.53
C ALA A 118 -6.64 17.86 7.11
N ALA A 119 -5.59 18.12 7.90
CA ALA A 119 -4.59 19.14 7.58
C ALA A 119 -3.88 18.84 6.25
N TRP A 120 -3.45 17.58 6.06
CA TRP A 120 -2.83 17.15 4.81
C TRP A 120 -3.76 17.33 3.62
N SER A 121 -5.04 16.95 3.76
CA SER A 121 -6.07 17.10 2.72
C SER A 121 -6.29 18.55 2.32
N VAL A 122 -6.27 19.47 3.28
CA VAL A 122 -6.38 20.91 3.00
C VAL A 122 -5.13 21.42 2.27
N ILE A 123 -3.94 21.04 2.74
CA ILE A 123 -2.67 21.46 2.11
C ILE A 123 -2.56 20.95 0.67
N THR A 124 -2.83 19.66 0.46
CA THR A 124 -2.78 19.05 -0.88
C THR A 124 -3.85 19.61 -1.80
N GLY A 125 -5.08 19.79 -1.30
CA GLY A 125 -6.16 20.41 -2.06
C GLY A 125 -5.83 21.84 -2.49
N PHE A 126 -5.17 22.61 -1.64
CA PHE A 126 -4.70 23.95 -2.00
C PHE A 126 -3.61 23.90 -3.08
N ALA A 127 -2.68 22.95 -2.98
CA ALA A 127 -1.64 22.73 -3.98
C ALA A 127 -2.24 22.31 -5.34
N GLU A 128 -3.26 21.44 -5.33
CA GLU A 128 -3.98 20.99 -6.53
C GLU A 128 -4.71 22.15 -7.23
N VAL A 129 -5.43 22.99 -6.48
CA VAL A 129 -6.09 24.18 -7.02
C VAL A 129 -5.07 25.15 -7.62
N MET A 130 -3.97 25.39 -6.89
CA MET A 130 -2.90 26.28 -7.39
C MET A 130 -2.21 25.68 -8.62
N GLY A 131 -2.00 24.36 -8.66
CA GLY A 131 -1.51 23.63 -9.82
C GLY A 131 -2.43 23.76 -11.02
N ALA A 132 -3.74 23.61 -10.81
CA ALA A 132 -4.75 23.80 -11.86
C ALA A 132 -4.73 25.21 -12.46
N TRP A 133 -4.46 26.25 -11.67
CA TRP A 133 -4.35 27.62 -12.19
C TRP A 133 -3.13 27.83 -13.09
N ARG A 134 -2.04 27.11 -12.84
CA ARG A 134 -0.79 27.20 -13.62
C ARG A 134 -0.79 26.32 -14.86
N MET A 135 -1.75 25.41 -14.99
CA MET A 135 -1.87 24.55 -16.19
C MET A 135 -2.47 25.35 -17.35
N ASP A 136 -1.82 25.27 -18.52
CA ASP A 136 -2.38 25.72 -19.77
C ASP A 136 -3.67 24.95 -20.10
N ARG A 137 -4.51 25.51 -21.01
CA ARG A 137 -5.87 25.02 -21.36
C ARG A 137 -5.90 23.56 -21.91
N THR A 138 -5.25 22.62 -21.27
CA THR A 138 -5.33 21.19 -21.55
C THR A 138 -6.56 20.58 -20.87
N HIS A 139 -7.09 19.51 -21.45
CA HIS A 139 -8.34 18.86 -21.05
C HIS A 139 -8.41 18.34 -19.58
N GLY A 140 -7.33 18.45 -18.80
CA GLY A 140 -7.26 17.99 -17.39
C GLY A 140 -7.42 19.09 -16.33
N LYS A 141 -7.31 20.37 -16.67
CA LYS A 141 -7.32 21.49 -15.70
C LYS A 141 -8.54 21.52 -14.78
N TRP A 142 -9.72 21.25 -15.33
CA TRP A 142 -10.97 21.23 -14.57
C TRP A 142 -11.00 20.10 -13.53
N ALA A 143 -10.54 18.90 -13.91
CA ALA A 143 -10.53 17.75 -13.01
C ALA A 143 -9.59 18.00 -11.81
N TRP A 144 -8.42 18.58 -12.05
CA TRP A 144 -7.48 18.94 -10.97
C TRP A 144 -8.05 20.04 -10.05
N GLY A 145 -8.69 21.05 -10.61
CA GLY A 145 -9.33 22.11 -9.81
C GLY A 145 -10.48 21.58 -8.94
N VAL A 146 -11.35 20.76 -9.51
CA VAL A 146 -12.46 20.12 -8.77
C VAL A 146 -11.93 19.16 -7.70
N ALA A 147 -10.92 18.36 -8.00
CA ALA A 147 -10.30 17.46 -7.02
C ALA A 147 -9.74 18.26 -5.84
N GLY A 148 -9.01 19.35 -6.09
CA GLY A 148 -8.46 20.21 -5.05
C GLY A 148 -9.54 20.86 -4.16
N VAL A 149 -10.62 21.35 -4.75
CA VAL A 149 -11.75 21.90 -3.99
C VAL A 149 -12.41 20.83 -3.13
N LEU A 150 -12.64 19.63 -3.68
CA LEU A 150 -13.21 18.50 -2.92
C LEU A 150 -12.28 18.07 -1.78
N SER A 151 -10.96 18.03 -1.99
CA SER A 151 -9.98 17.72 -0.95
C SER A 151 -10.02 18.75 0.19
N ILE A 152 -10.13 20.04 -0.12
CA ILE A 152 -10.26 21.10 0.90
C ILE A 152 -11.55 20.94 1.69
N LEU A 153 -12.69 20.76 1.01
CA LEU A 153 -13.99 20.58 1.66
C LEU A 153 -14.00 19.34 2.56
N PHE A 154 -13.40 18.25 2.08
CA PHE A 154 -13.27 17.01 2.84
C PHE A 154 -12.40 17.20 4.09
N GLY A 155 -11.24 17.84 3.96
CA GLY A 155 -10.38 18.18 5.09
C GLY A 155 -11.09 19.06 6.13
N LEU A 156 -11.76 20.12 5.69
CA LEU A 156 -12.54 21.01 6.58
C LEU A 156 -13.69 20.27 7.28
N SER A 157 -14.39 19.38 6.59
CA SER A 157 -15.46 18.58 7.19
C SER A 157 -14.96 17.69 8.32
N MET A 158 -13.76 17.13 8.20
CA MET A 158 -13.12 16.35 9.27
C MET A 158 -12.73 17.21 10.48
N TRP A 159 -12.41 18.48 10.28
CA TRP A 159 -12.13 19.41 11.38
C TRP A 159 -13.38 19.74 12.19
N VAL A 160 -14.52 19.90 11.51
CA VAL A 160 -15.80 20.23 12.16
C VAL A 160 -16.45 19.00 12.79
N LEU A 161 -16.35 17.85 12.13
CA LEU A 161 -16.97 16.60 12.54
C LEU A 161 -15.95 15.44 12.47
N PRO A 162 -15.05 15.32 13.47
CA PRO A 162 -14.00 14.27 13.46
C PRO A 162 -14.56 12.84 13.39
N ALA A 163 -15.78 12.62 13.87
CA ALA A 163 -16.45 11.33 13.75
C ALA A 163 -16.69 10.90 12.29
N LEU A 164 -16.94 11.86 11.39
CA LEU A 164 -17.03 11.58 9.96
C LEU A 164 -15.67 11.15 9.40
N GLY A 165 -14.58 11.72 9.92
CA GLY A 165 -13.23 11.32 9.55
C GLY A 165 -12.93 9.87 9.93
N LEU A 166 -13.33 9.44 11.13
CA LEU A 166 -13.20 8.04 11.56
C LEU A 166 -14.01 7.09 10.67
N LEU A 167 -15.23 7.47 10.32
CA LEU A 167 -16.08 6.70 9.43
C LEU A 167 -15.49 6.63 8.01
N ALA A 168 -14.98 7.76 7.51
CA ALA A 168 -14.31 7.81 6.21
C ALA A 168 -13.06 6.93 6.15
N LEU A 169 -12.29 6.87 7.24
CA LEU A 169 -11.15 5.94 7.37
C LEU A 169 -11.60 4.49 7.29
N ALA A 170 -12.63 4.11 8.05
CA ALA A 170 -13.17 2.75 8.04
C ALA A 170 -13.66 2.34 6.63
N TRP A 171 -14.44 3.20 5.99
CA TRP A 171 -14.94 2.95 4.64
C TRP A 171 -13.85 3.00 3.58
N GLY A 172 -12.85 3.87 3.74
CA GLY A 172 -11.68 3.92 2.87
C GLY A 172 -10.88 2.61 2.88
N VAL A 173 -10.63 2.07 4.09
CA VAL A 173 -9.97 0.77 4.24
C VAL A 173 -10.82 -0.36 3.66
N ALA A 174 -12.13 -0.35 3.90
CA ALA A 174 -13.03 -1.35 3.33
C ALA A 174 -13.04 -1.31 1.79
N ALA A 175 -13.14 -0.12 1.20
CA ALA A 175 -13.08 0.05 -0.25
C ALA A 175 -11.74 -0.41 -0.83
N TYR A 176 -10.63 -0.06 -0.17
CA TYR A 176 -9.31 -0.51 -0.55
C TYR A 176 -9.19 -2.04 -0.52
N LEU A 177 -9.66 -2.70 0.55
CA LEU A 177 -9.62 -4.16 0.68
C LEU A 177 -10.45 -4.85 -0.40
N ILE A 178 -11.64 -4.34 -0.71
CA ILE A 178 -12.50 -4.87 -1.77
C ILE A 178 -11.84 -4.69 -3.14
N ALA A 179 -11.34 -3.50 -3.45
CA ALA A 179 -10.67 -3.21 -4.72
C ALA A 179 -9.41 -4.08 -4.91
N PHE A 180 -8.58 -4.17 -3.86
CA PHE A 180 -7.40 -5.02 -3.85
C PHE A 180 -7.75 -6.50 -4.01
N GLY A 181 -8.78 -6.97 -3.30
CA GLY A 181 -9.25 -8.34 -3.38
C GLY A 181 -9.80 -8.69 -4.77
N MET A 182 -10.56 -7.80 -5.39
CA MET A 182 -11.00 -7.97 -6.78
C MET A 182 -9.84 -8.05 -7.75
N LEU A 183 -8.86 -7.16 -7.63
CA LEU A 183 -7.67 -7.14 -8.47
C LEU A 183 -6.85 -8.43 -8.30
N ALA A 184 -6.68 -8.90 -7.06
CA ALA A 184 -5.99 -10.14 -6.75
C ALA A 184 -6.71 -11.37 -7.35
N LEU A 185 -8.05 -11.43 -7.29
CA LEU A 185 -8.83 -12.48 -7.92
C LEU A 185 -8.70 -12.46 -9.44
N VAL A 186 -8.84 -11.30 -10.08
CA VAL A 186 -8.67 -11.17 -11.54
C VAL A 186 -7.29 -11.66 -11.95
N THR A 187 -6.25 -11.28 -11.20
CA THR A 187 -4.87 -11.71 -11.46
C THR A 187 -4.72 -13.22 -11.26
N ALA A 188 -5.28 -13.79 -10.20
CA ALA A 188 -5.27 -15.23 -9.94
C ALA A 188 -5.94 -16.03 -11.06
N PHE A 189 -7.09 -15.58 -11.55
CA PHE A 189 -7.78 -16.24 -12.66
C PHE A 189 -7.03 -16.14 -14.00
N ARG A 190 -6.35 -15.01 -14.25
CA ARG A 190 -5.47 -14.86 -15.42
C ARG A 190 -4.29 -15.84 -15.38
N LEU A 191 -3.64 -15.95 -14.22
CA LEU A 191 -2.53 -16.91 -14.03
C LEU A 191 -3.02 -18.36 -14.19
N ARG A 192 -4.20 -18.71 -13.71
CA ARG A 192 -4.79 -20.04 -13.89
C ARG A 192 -5.00 -20.39 -15.37
N ARG A 193 -5.46 -19.43 -16.19
CA ARG A 193 -5.62 -19.62 -17.64
C ARG A 193 -4.28 -19.91 -18.31
N CYS A 194 -3.27 -19.11 -18.06
CA CYS A 194 -1.92 -19.34 -18.63
C CYS A 194 -1.33 -20.69 -18.21
N HIS A 195 -1.61 -21.15 -16.99
CA HIS A 195 -1.15 -22.46 -16.52
C HIS A 195 -1.84 -23.62 -17.28
N ARG A 196 -3.12 -23.52 -17.61
CA ARG A 196 -3.86 -24.53 -18.38
C ARG A 196 -3.39 -24.61 -19.84
N GLU A 197 -3.11 -23.49 -20.49
CA GLU A 197 -2.65 -23.44 -21.87
C GLU A 197 -1.26 -24.07 -22.02
N ASN A 198 -0.35 -23.85 -21.09
CA ASN A 198 1.00 -24.43 -21.08
C ASN A 198 0.98 -25.94 -20.76
N SER A 199 0.03 -26.43 -19.97
CA SER A 199 -0.10 -27.86 -19.66
C SER A 199 -0.73 -28.64 -20.83
N GLY A 200 -1.51 -28.00 -21.69
CA GLY A 200 -2.11 -28.61 -22.88
C GLY A 200 -1.15 -28.72 -24.09
N SER A 201 -0.17 -27.82 -24.17
CA SER A 201 0.79 -27.78 -25.27
C SER A 201 1.94 -28.82 -25.14
N GLY A 202 2.20 -29.29 -23.91
CA GLY A 202 3.25 -30.29 -23.66
C GLY A 202 2.88 -31.75 -23.99
N GLY A 203 1.58 -32.05 -24.16
CA GLY A 203 1.09 -33.40 -24.45
C GLY A 203 1.08 -33.79 -25.92
N GLY A 204 1.21 -32.84 -26.82
CA GLY A 204 1.08 -33.10 -28.28
C GLY A 204 2.36 -33.56 -29.00
N MET A 205 3.53 -33.46 -28.39
CA MET A 205 4.80 -33.85 -29.00
C MET A 205 5.31 -35.24 -28.64
N ALA A 206 4.64 -35.95 -27.73
CA ALA A 206 5.11 -37.29 -27.30
C ALA A 206 4.46 -38.47 -28.05
N THR A 207 3.58 -38.24 -29.04
CA THR A 207 2.87 -39.31 -29.78
C THR A 207 3.19 -39.35 -31.27
N ALA A 208 4.29 -38.68 -31.71
CA ALA A 208 4.74 -38.73 -33.09
C ALA A 208 6.22 -39.16 -33.17
N ALA A 209 6.59 -40.30 -32.56
CA ALA A 209 7.85 -41.00 -32.74
C ALA A 209 7.60 -42.52 -32.79
#